data_f8e5ff0ec031de4c8cf083c09494b5c0
#
_entry.id   f8e5ff0ec031de4c8cf083c09494b5c0
#
_cell.length_a   1.000
_cell.length_b   1.000
_cell.length_c   1.000
_cell.angle_alpha   90.00
_cell.angle_beta   90.00
_cell.angle_gamma   90.00
#
_symmetry.space_group_name_H-M   'P 1'
#
loop_
_entity.id
_entity.type
_entity.pdbx_description
1 polymer ?
#
loop_
_entity_poly.entity_id
_entity_poly.type
_entity_poly.pdbx_seq_one_letter_code
_entity_poly.pdbx_strand_id
1 'polypeptide(L)'
;MIHPSAVVEDGAQIDETAEIGPFCYISSRAKIGANNKLIARVTILGDTTLGEGNVIFPGACLGGGPQDHGNEFQPDAKLVIGSHNVIRENVTMHAGTPKGQNPIAGEEVEKLITRVGSNGMFMVNSHIAHDCIVGDNVIMTNNAVIGGHVRLEDGVILGGNSAVHQFCRIGRKTMIGGMTGVGRDVIPFAIVTGDRGKLRGLNLVGLRRSGYDEHTIKSVTRAYMYIFKSNDGTFEERVAKAKEKYADNDMVQEQIKFIEEAMHSRRQVLVAE
;
A
#
# COMPACT_ATOMS: atom_id res chain seq x y z
N MET A 1 29.34 1.62 -4.73
CA MET A 1 30.06 2.45 -5.79
C MET A 1 29.20 3.65 -6.17
N ILE A 2 29.75 4.87 -6.20
CA ILE A 2 29.02 6.08 -6.60
C ILE A 2 29.58 6.60 -7.93
N HIS A 3 28.72 6.78 -8.95
CA HIS A 3 29.12 7.30 -10.24
C HIS A 3 29.53 8.77 -10.16
N PRO A 4 30.62 9.21 -10.85
CA PRO A 4 31.13 10.58 -10.72
C PRO A 4 30.15 11.70 -11.12
N SER A 5 29.14 11.41 -11.92
CA SER A 5 28.07 12.37 -12.28
C SER A 5 26.88 12.36 -11.33
N ALA A 6 26.88 11.56 -10.28
CA ALA A 6 25.86 11.61 -9.25
C ALA A 6 26.13 12.81 -8.33
N VAL A 7 25.09 13.48 -7.88
CA VAL A 7 25.16 14.54 -6.87
C VAL A 7 24.71 13.97 -5.55
N VAL A 8 25.60 13.88 -4.61
CA VAL A 8 25.33 13.43 -3.23
C VAL A 8 25.66 14.59 -2.30
N GLU A 9 24.63 15.05 -1.58
CA GLU A 9 24.82 16.14 -0.59
C GLU A 9 25.57 15.67 0.64
N ASP A 10 26.33 16.57 1.25
CA ASP A 10 27.04 16.32 2.50
C ASP A 10 26.05 15.94 3.62
N GLY A 11 26.30 14.82 4.29
CA GLY A 11 25.44 14.27 5.34
C GLY A 11 24.62 13.05 4.93
N ALA A 12 24.49 12.76 3.64
CA ALA A 12 23.85 11.53 3.17
C ALA A 12 24.58 10.29 3.71
N GLN A 13 23.82 9.31 4.18
CA GLN A 13 24.33 8.04 4.68
C GLN A 13 24.11 6.97 3.62
N ILE A 14 25.18 6.49 3.01
CA ILE A 14 25.12 5.49 1.93
C ILE A 14 25.99 4.31 2.32
N ASP A 15 25.42 3.12 2.36
CA ASP A 15 26.16 1.89 2.62
C ASP A 15 27.21 1.66 1.52
N GLU A 16 28.37 1.12 1.87
CA GLU A 16 29.50 0.90 0.95
C GLU A 16 29.19 -0.07 -0.20
N THR A 17 28.20 -0.98 0.02
CA THR A 17 27.74 -1.96 -0.98
C THR A 17 26.72 -1.38 -1.96
N ALA A 18 26.17 -0.19 -1.69
CA ALA A 18 25.19 0.43 -2.56
C ALA A 18 25.83 0.92 -3.89
N GLU A 19 25.07 0.78 -4.97
CA GLU A 19 25.41 1.26 -6.30
C GLU A 19 24.56 2.49 -6.65
N ILE A 20 25.20 3.65 -6.81
CA ILE A 20 24.57 4.91 -7.22
C ILE A 20 25.01 5.22 -8.65
N GLY A 21 24.10 5.06 -9.60
CA GLY A 21 24.33 5.27 -11.03
C GLY A 21 24.41 6.74 -11.46
N PRO A 22 24.58 6.99 -12.76
CA PRO A 22 24.80 8.33 -13.27
C PRO A 22 23.59 9.24 -13.09
N PHE A 23 23.88 10.53 -12.81
CA PHE A 23 22.90 11.60 -12.69
C PHE A 23 21.84 11.38 -11.60
N CYS A 24 22.13 10.53 -10.61
CA CYS A 24 21.31 10.43 -9.40
C CYS A 24 21.54 11.65 -8.53
N TYR A 25 20.48 12.07 -7.79
CA TYR A 25 20.55 13.10 -6.76
C TYR A 25 20.15 12.51 -5.41
N ILE A 26 20.96 12.70 -4.40
CA ILE A 26 20.75 12.17 -3.05
C ILE A 26 20.86 13.30 -2.06
N SER A 27 19.78 13.60 -1.34
CA SER A 27 19.75 14.67 -0.34
C SER A 27 20.53 14.31 0.93
N SER A 28 20.93 15.34 1.66
CA SER A 28 21.81 15.27 2.84
C SER A 28 21.27 14.39 3.99
N ARG A 29 19.97 14.18 4.09
CA ARG A 29 19.35 13.37 5.15
C ARG A 29 18.94 11.96 4.70
N ALA A 30 19.18 11.64 3.44
CA ALA A 30 18.88 10.32 2.91
C ALA A 30 19.75 9.23 3.56
N LYS A 31 19.13 8.07 3.80
CA LYS A 31 19.79 6.87 4.33
C LYS A 31 19.54 5.71 3.37
N ILE A 32 20.61 5.24 2.75
CA ILE A 32 20.56 4.18 1.74
C ILE A 32 21.27 2.95 2.31
N GLY A 33 20.50 1.90 2.61
CA GLY A 33 20.99 0.63 3.16
C GLY A 33 21.82 -0.19 2.18
N ALA A 34 22.22 -1.38 2.62
CA ALA A 34 23.11 -2.26 1.87
C ALA A 34 22.51 -2.76 0.54
N ASN A 35 23.35 -3.03 -0.45
CA ASN A 35 23.00 -3.67 -1.71
C ASN A 35 21.91 -2.97 -2.54
N ASN A 36 21.59 -1.71 -2.24
CA ASN A 36 20.67 -0.93 -3.05
C ASN A 36 21.30 -0.57 -4.39
N LYS A 37 20.49 -0.59 -5.46
CA LYS A 37 20.93 -0.22 -6.81
C LYS A 37 20.04 0.88 -7.38
N LEU A 38 20.58 2.09 -7.47
CA LEU A 38 19.97 3.24 -8.14
C LEU A 38 20.54 3.31 -9.56
N ILE A 39 19.75 2.95 -10.58
CA ILE A 39 20.28 2.69 -11.94
C ILE A 39 20.77 3.97 -12.59
N ALA A 40 19.95 5.00 -12.73
CA ALA A 40 20.34 6.31 -13.26
C ALA A 40 19.23 7.34 -13.03
N ARG A 41 19.55 8.62 -12.90
CA ARG A 41 18.58 9.72 -12.80
C ARG A 41 17.51 9.47 -11.74
N VAL A 42 17.87 8.80 -10.64
CA VAL A 42 17.01 8.61 -9.47
C VAL A 42 17.17 9.83 -8.56
N THR A 43 16.06 10.33 -8.05
CA THR A 43 16.06 11.46 -7.11
C THR A 43 15.57 10.99 -5.75
N ILE A 44 16.41 11.12 -4.73
CA ILE A 44 16.10 10.83 -3.32
C ILE A 44 16.09 12.15 -2.57
N LEU A 45 14.92 12.54 -2.06
CA LEU A 45 14.70 13.82 -1.40
C LEU A 45 14.48 13.66 0.12
N GLY A 46 14.76 14.72 0.86
CA GLY A 46 14.46 14.85 2.29
C GLY A 46 15.02 13.72 3.16
N ASP A 47 14.33 13.39 4.24
CA ASP A 47 14.67 12.28 5.15
C ASP A 47 14.06 10.96 4.62
N THR A 48 14.61 10.47 3.52
CA THR A 48 14.20 9.21 2.91
C THR A 48 15.14 8.09 3.33
N THR A 49 14.56 7.03 3.90
CA THR A 49 15.28 5.81 4.29
C THR A 49 14.91 4.67 3.35
N LEU A 50 15.92 4.04 2.76
CA LEU A 50 15.82 2.79 2.00
C LEU A 50 16.42 1.65 2.83
N GLY A 51 15.67 0.57 3.03
CA GLY A 51 16.19 -0.69 3.56
C GLY A 51 17.28 -1.26 2.63
N GLU A 52 17.43 -2.57 2.57
CA GLU A 52 18.46 -3.21 1.75
C GLU A 52 17.91 -3.76 0.42
N GLY A 53 18.78 -3.94 -0.55
CA GLY A 53 18.51 -4.71 -1.77
C GLY A 53 17.43 -4.15 -2.69
N ASN A 54 17.07 -2.88 -2.60
CA ASN A 54 16.11 -2.27 -3.52
C ASN A 54 16.76 -1.95 -4.88
N VAL A 55 16.00 -2.15 -5.96
CA VAL A 55 16.40 -1.77 -7.32
C VAL A 55 15.51 -0.65 -7.81
N ILE A 56 16.10 0.52 -8.07
CA ILE A 56 15.38 1.75 -8.40
C ILE A 56 15.75 2.21 -9.81
N PHE A 57 14.74 2.32 -10.66
CA PHE A 57 14.87 2.58 -12.09
C PHE A 57 14.85 4.09 -12.41
N PRO A 58 15.28 4.45 -13.65
CA PRO A 58 15.45 5.85 -14.01
C PRO A 58 14.18 6.71 -13.86
N GLY A 59 14.35 7.92 -13.37
CA GLY A 59 13.29 8.91 -13.24
C GLY A 59 12.43 8.76 -11.97
N ALA A 60 12.65 7.71 -11.15
CA ALA A 60 11.97 7.60 -9.86
C ALA A 60 12.34 8.78 -8.95
N CYS A 61 11.31 9.35 -8.27
CA CYS A 61 11.47 10.46 -7.33
C CYS A 61 10.83 10.08 -5.99
N LEU A 62 11.68 9.90 -4.98
CA LEU A 62 11.31 9.38 -3.67
C LEU A 62 11.55 10.44 -2.59
N GLY A 63 10.58 10.65 -1.71
CA GLY A 63 10.65 11.61 -0.61
C GLY A 63 10.24 13.02 -0.97
N GLY A 64 9.56 13.22 -2.10
CA GLY A 64 8.99 14.52 -2.47
C GLY A 64 7.97 15.02 -1.45
N GLY A 65 7.73 16.33 -1.43
CA GLY A 65 6.72 16.97 -0.58
C GLY A 65 5.29 16.55 -0.96
N PRO A 66 4.34 16.69 -0.03
CA PRO A 66 2.95 16.34 -0.27
C PRO A 66 2.33 17.23 -1.36
N GLN A 67 1.48 16.64 -2.21
CA GLN A 67 0.65 17.38 -3.16
C GLN A 67 -0.70 17.72 -2.48
N ASP A 68 -0.64 18.51 -1.43
CA ASP A 68 -1.82 18.92 -0.65
C ASP A 68 -1.78 20.44 -0.41
N HIS A 69 -2.83 21.13 -0.85
CA HIS A 69 -3.00 22.55 -0.58
C HIS A 69 -3.13 22.79 0.94
N GLY A 70 -2.17 23.46 1.52
CA GLY A 70 -2.14 23.76 2.96
C GLY A 70 -1.19 22.88 3.78
N ASN A 71 -0.46 21.94 3.15
CA ASN A 71 0.67 21.29 3.74
C ASN A 71 1.93 21.58 2.91
N GLU A 72 2.72 22.53 3.39
CA GLU A 72 4.05 22.76 2.83
C GLU A 72 4.98 21.59 3.19
N PHE A 73 6.00 21.41 2.37
CA PHE A 73 7.06 20.45 2.66
C PHE A 73 7.67 20.74 4.05
N GLN A 74 7.57 19.76 4.93
CA GLN A 74 8.14 19.87 6.27
C GLN A 74 9.55 19.27 6.27
N PRO A 75 10.54 19.98 6.82
CA PRO A 75 11.91 19.46 6.89
C PRO A 75 12.02 18.09 7.57
N ASP A 76 11.20 17.81 8.57
CA ASP A 76 11.23 16.55 9.32
C ASP A 76 10.33 15.45 8.75
N ALA A 77 9.68 15.74 7.60
CA ALA A 77 8.86 14.74 6.92
C ALA A 77 9.72 13.61 6.35
N LYS A 78 9.23 12.38 6.52
CA LYS A 78 9.96 11.15 6.21
C LYS A 78 9.23 10.30 5.19
N LEU A 79 10.04 9.60 4.39
CA LEU A 79 9.63 8.44 3.63
C LEU A 79 10.50 7.26 4.06
N VAL A 80 9.86 6.18 4.52
CA VAL A 80 10.58 4.95 4.90
C VAL A 80 10.15 3.83 3.97
N ILE A 81 11.10 3.27 3.26
CA ILE A 81 10.92 2.16 2.32
C ILE A 81 11.71 0.95 2.85
N GLY A 82 11.05 -0.19 2.96
CA GLY A 82 11.65 -1.45 3.37
C GLY A 82 12.67 -2.00 2.37
N SER A 83 12.80 -3.31 2.33
CA SER A 83 13.87 -4.00 1.62
C SER A 83 13.35 -4.76 0.39
N HIS A 84 14.24 -5.01 -0.57
CA HIS A 84 14.00 -5.88 -1.74
C HIS A 84 12.85 -5.43 -2.65
N ASN A 85 12.59 -4.14 -2.72
CA ASN A 85 11.58 -3.57 -3.62
C ASN A 85 12.16 -3.34 -5.02
N VAL A 86 11.29 -3.51 -6.02
CA VAL A 86 11.57 -3.10 -7.41
C VAL A 86 10.73 -1.85 -7.70
N ILE A 87 11.40 -0.72 -7.84
CA ILE A 87 10.78 0.60 -8.08
C ILE A 87 11.12 1.02 -9.50
N ARG A 88 10.14 0.92 -10.40
CA ARG A 88 10.31 1.12 -11.82
C ARG A 88 10.35 2.61 -12.18
N GLU A 89 10.47 2.85 -13.50
CA GLU A 89 10.68 4.17 -14.07
C GLU A 89 9.58 5.16 -13.69
N ASN A 90 9.98 6.38 -13.33
CA ASN A 90 9.10 7.52 -12.99
C ASN A 90 8.12 7.26 -11.83
N VAL A 91 8.37 6.28 -11.00
CA VAL A 91 7.60 6.09 -9.76
C VAL A 91 7.81 7.29 -8.85
N THR A 92 6.74 7.77 -8.22
CA THR A 92 6.83 8.85 -7.23
C THR A 92 6.25 8.40 -5.89
N MET A 93 6.97 8.71 -4.80
CA MET A 93 6.52 8.44 -3.44
C MET A 93 6.79 9.67 -2.57
N HIS A 94 5.75 10.16 -1.89
CA HIS A 94 5.83 11.39 -1.11
C HIS A 94 6.06 11.11 0.38
N ALA A 95 6.74 12.05 1.05
CA ALA A 95 6.89 12.05 2.50
C ALA A 95 5.56 12.35 3.21
N GLY A 96 5.52 12.14 4.52
CA GLY A 96 4.34 12.39 5.33
C GLY A 96 4.07 13.86 5.63
N THR A 97 2.96 14.12 6.33
CA THR A 97 2.50 15.47 6.75
C THR A 97 2.31 15.54 8.27
N PRO A 98 2.15 16.76 8.85
CA PRO A 98 1.81 16.91 10.25
C PRO A 98 0.45 16.30 10.65
N LYS A 99 -0.45 16.07 9.69
CA LYS A 99 -1.73 15.38 9.94
C LYS A 99 -1.50 13.91 10.32
N GLY A 100 -0.49 13.29 9.72
CA GLY A 100 -0.11 11.92 9.98
C GLY A 100 -0.99 10.89 9.28
N GLN A 101 -0.65 9.63 9.53
CA GLN A 101 -1.33 8.47 8.95
C GLN A 101 -2.78 8.36 9.41
N ASN A 102 -3.58 7.61 8.64
CA ASN A 102 -4.97 7.33 8.96
C ASN A 102 -5.05 6.11 9.92
N PRO A 103 -5.32 6.31 11.22
CA PRO A 103 -5.25 5.23 12.21
C PRO A 103 -6.42 4.26 12.06
N ILE A 104 -6.17 2.99 12.37
CA ILE A 104 -7.20 2.04 12.75
C ILE A 104 -7.49 2.24 14.24
N ALA A 105 -8.71 1.92 14.68
CA ALA A 105 -9.10 2.08 16.08
C ALA A 105 -8.08 1.42 17.04
N GLY A 106 -7.51 2.20 17.94
CA GLY A 106 -6.51 1.75 18.91
C GLY A 106 -5.05 1.84 18.48
N GLU A 107 -4.76 2.28 17.26
CA GLU A 107 -3.38 2.55 16.79
C GLU A 107 -2.94 3.96 17.15
N GLU A 108 -1.67 4.11 17.50
CA GLU A 108 -1.03 5.43 17.58
C GLU A 108 -0.79 5.99 16.18
N VAL A 109 -1.08 7.29 16.00
CA VAL A 109 -0.87 7.97 14.73
C VAL A 109 0.59 8.37 14.61
N GLU A 110 1.31 7.79 13.67
CA GLU A 110 2.60 8.33 13.27
C GLU A 110 2.38 9.57 12.37
N LYS A 111 3.07 10.64 12.71
CA LYS A 111 3.03 11.90 11.95
C LYS A 111 4.28 12.09 11.14
N LEU A 112 4.18 12.89 10.09
CA LEU A 112 5.32 13.24 9.24
C LEU A 112 5.97 12.03 8.54
N ILE A 113 5.24 10.93 8.34
CA ILE A 113 5.83 9.73 7.78
C ILE A 113 4.90 9.01 6.79
N THR A 114 5.46 8.63 5.65
CA THR A 114 4.90 7.64 4.73
C THR A 114 5.73 6.36 4.83
N ARG A 115 5.07 5.21 4.91
CA ARG A 115 5.74 3.90 5.02
C ARG A 115 5.42 3.00 3.85
N VAL A 116 6.44 2.36 3.32
CA VAL A 116 6.36 1.32 2.30
C VAL A 116 7.12 0.09 2.80
N GLY A 117 6.47 -1.06 2.77
CA GLY A 117 7.04 -2.34 3.20
C GLY A 117 8.09 -2.90 2.26
N SER A 118 8.28 -4.19 2.33
CA SER A 118 9.33 -4.93 1.63
C SER A 118 8.77 -5.82 0.50
N ASN A 119 9.65 -6.26 -0.41
CA ASN A 119 9.32 -7.18 -1.51
C ASN A 119 8.22 -6.67 -2.45
N GLY A 120 8.02 -5.37 -2.52
CA GLY A 120 7.03 -4.73 -3.37
C GLY A 120 7.51 -4.55 -4.81
N MET A 121 6.54 -4.48 -5.74
CA MET A 121 6.78 -4.14 -7.14
C MET A 121 5.97 -2.91 -7.54
N PHE A 122 6.63 -1.80 -7.73
CA PHE A 122 6.03 -0.52 -8.12
C PHE A 122 6.38 -0.26 -9.59
N MET A 123 5.40 -0.52 -10.47
CA MET A 123 5.62 -0.44 -11.92
C MET A 123 5.57 1.01 -12.41
N VAL A 124 5.91 1.20 -13.67
CA VAL A 124 6.09 2.50 -14.33
C VAL A 124 4.98 3.49 -14.02
N ASN A 125 5.35 4.71 -13.62
CA ASN A 125 4.46 5.83 -13.29
C ASN A 125 3.48 5.57 -12.14
N SER A 126 3.69 4.55 -11.29
CA SER A 126 2.85 4.41 -10.10
C SER A 126 3.16 5.51 -9.09
N HIS A 127 2.13 5.87 -8.28
CA HIS A 127 2.24 6.98 -7.33
C HIS A 127 1.73 6.58 -5.94
N ILE A 128 2.54 6.88 -4.92
CA ILE A 128 2.17 6.79 -3.51
C ILE A 128 2.17 8.20 -2.94
N ALA A 129 0.99 8.68 -2.53
CA ALA A 129 0.86 9.99 -1.90
C ALA A 129 1.34 9.98 -0.42
N HIS A 130 1.28 11.14 0.21
CA HIS A 130 1.71 11.36 1.59
C HIS A 130 0.89 10.55 2.62
N ASP A 131 1.50 10.26 3.76
CA ASP A 131 0.89 9.59 4.93
C ASP A 131 0.31 8.19 4.63
N CYS A 132 0.69 7.58 3.52
CA CYS A 132 0.28 6.22 3.20
C CYS A 132 1.04 5.19 4.04
N ILE A 133 0.37 4.07 4.29
CA ILE A 133 0.99 2.84 4.81
C ILE A 133 0.80 1.76 3.76
N VAL A 134 1.89 1.29 3.20
CA VAL A 134 1.91 0.20 2.21
C VAL A 134 2.63 -0.99 2.83
N GLY A 135 1.95 -2.12 2.89
CA GLY A 135 2.47 -3.38 3.45
C GLY A 135 3.50 -4.07 2.57
N ASP A 136 3.82 -5.29 2.94
CA ASP A 136 4.79 -6.13 2.22
C ASP A 136 4.16 -6.80 0.99
N ASN A 137 5.01 -7.15 0.00
CA ASN A 137 4.59 -7.89 -1.22
C ASN A 137 3.49 -7.18 -2.04
N VAL A 138 3.37 -5.88 -1.94
CA VAL A 138 2.39 -5.09 -2.69
C VAL A 138 2.84 -4.93 -4.14
N ILE A 139 1.90 -5.07 -5.06
CA ILE A 139 2.13 -4.82 -6.49
C ILE A 139 1.26 -3.64 -6.93
N MET A 140 1.89 -2.56 -7.37
CA MET A 140 1.23 -1.46 -8.06
C MET A 140 1.64 -1.50 -9.52
N THR A 141 0.69 -1.84 -10.40
CA THR A 141 0.98 -1.93 -11.83
C THR A 141 1.03 -0.54 -12.48
N ASN A 142 1.32 -0.47 -13.77
CA ASN A 142 1.56 0.79 -14.48
C ASN A 142 0.45 1.82 -14.25
N ASN A 143 0.84 3.05 -13.90
CA ASN A 143 -0.06 4.17 -13.63
C ASN A 143 -1.07 3.94 -12.48
N ALA A 144 -0.87 2.94 -11.62
CA ALA A 144 -1.69 2.79 -10.43
C ALA A 144 -1.34 3.88 -9.42
N VAL A 145 -2.36 4.52 -8.83
CA VAL A 145 -2.14 5.63 -7.90
C VAL A 145 -2.95 5.46 -6.61
N ILE A 146 -2.37 5.88 -5.49
CA ILE A 146 -3.06 5.95 -4.21
C ILE A 146 -2.99 7.37 -3.65
N GLY A 147 -4.15 7.88 -3.22
CA GLY A 147 -4.28 9.18 -2.58
C GLY A 147 -3.70 9.20 -1.16
N GLY A 148 -3.62 10.39 -0.56
CA GLY A 148 -3.07 10.55 0.78
C GLY A 148 -3.79 9.70 1.83
N HIS A 149 -3.06 9.27 2.85
CA HIS A 149 -3.57 8.48 3.98
C HIS A 149 -4.18 7.12 3.60
N VAL A 150 -3.88 6.58 2.42
CA VAL A 150 -4.32 5.23 2.03
C VAL A 150 -3.50 4.18 2.77
N ARG A 151 -4.18 3.12 3.19
CA ARG A 151 -3.52 1.92 3.72
C ARG A 151 -3.72 0.75 2.77
N LEU A 152 -2.63 0.21 2.25
CA LEU A 152 -2.61 -1.07 1.54
C LEU A 152 -2.00 -2.12 2.46
N GLU A 153 -2.74 -3.17 2.75
CA GLU A 153 -2.22 -4.29 3.53
C GLU A 153 -1.39 -5.24 2.64
N ASP A 154 -0.76 -6.26 3.25
CA ASP A 154 0.19 -7.14 2.58
C ASP A 154 -0.42 -7.85 1.36
N GLY A 155 0.37 -7.95 0.31
CA GLY A 155 0.04 -8.69 -0.90
C GLY A 155 -1.12 -8.10 -1.71
N VAL A 156 -1.48 -6.83 -1.51
CA VAL A 156 -2.44 -6.12 -2.35
C VAL A 156 -1.90 -5.94 -3.76
N ILE A 157 -2.75 -6.14 -4.74
CA ILE A 157 -2.43 -5.91 -6.16
C ILE A 157 -3.35 -4.83 -6.71
N LEU A 158 -2.76 -3.73 -7.18
CA LEU A 158 -3.45 -2.66 -7.91
C LEU A 158 -3.21 -2.83 -9.42
N GLY A 159 -4.28 -3.05 -10.16
CA GLY A 159 -4.25 -3.17 -11.62
C GLY A 159 -3.90 -1.87 -12.32
N GLY A 160 -3.46 -1.93 -13.58
CA GLY A 160 -3.03 -0.76 -14.35
C GLY A 160 -4.10 0.33 -14.45
N ASN A 161 -3.69 1.58 -14.31
CA ASN A 161 -4.57 2.75 -14.29
C ASN A 161 -5.68 2.69 -13.21
N SER A 162 -5.49 1.94 -12.15
CA SER A 162 -6.40 1.97 -11.01
C SER A 162 -6.07 3.11 -10.07
N ALA A 163 -7.09 3.60 -9.35
CA ALA A 163 -6.93 4.68 -8.39
C ALA A 163 -7.63 4.36 -7.07
N VAL A 164 -6.97 4.61 -5.95
CA VAL A 164 -7.56 4.47 -4.62
C VAL A 164 -7.70 5.86 -4.00
N HIS A 165 -8.93 6.23 -3.64
CA HIS A 165 -9.25 7.51 -3.03
C HIS A 165 -8.57 7.63 -1.66
N GLN A 166 -8.22 8.87 -1.28
CA GLN A 166 -7.62 9.16 0.01
C GLN A 166 -8.42 8.57 1.18
N PHE A 167 -7.71 8.19 2.24
CA PHE A 167 -8.24 7.58 3.46
C PHE A 167 -8.82 6.17 3.32
N CYS A 168 -8.85 5.56 2.15
CA CYS A 168 -9.31 4.19 1.98
C CYS A 168 -8.31 3.19 2.55
N ARG A 169 -8.83 2.06 3.03
CA ARG A 169 -8.07 0.90 3.46
C ARG A 169 -8.38 -0.28 2.54
N ILE A 170 -7.34 -0.92 2.03
CA ILE A 170 -7.44 -2.11 1.17
C ILE A 170 -6.85 -3.30 1.92
N GLY A 171 -7.71 -4.26 2.25
CA GLY A 171 -7.34 -5.44 3.01
C GLY A 171 -6.38 -6.37 2.25
N ARG A 172 -5.63 -7.16 3.00
CA ARG A 172 -4.55 -7.98 2.46
C ARG A 172 -5.00 -8.92 1.34
N LYS A 173 -4.08 -9.18 0.40
CA LYS A 173 -4.29 -10.08 -0.78
C LYS A 173 -5.50 -9.71 -1.64
N THR A 174 -6.02 -8.50 -1.48
CA THR A 174 -7.05 -7.95 -2.36
C THR A 174 -6.48 -7.65 -3.75
N MET A 175 -7.27 -7.89 -4.79
CA MET A 175 -6.96 -7.49 -6.15
C MET A 175 -7.93 -6.42 -6.64
N ILE A 176 -7.39 -5.27 -6.97
CA ILE A 176 -8.10 -4.20 -7.68
C ILE A 176 -7.80 -4.36 -9.18
N GLY A 177 -8.84 -4.54 -9.98
CA GLY A 177 -8.70 -4.68 -11.43
C GLY A 177 -8.19 -3.41 -12.10
N GLY A 178 -7.69 -3.52 -13.33
CA GLY A 178 -7.29 -2.35 -14.11
C GLY A 178 -8.45 -1.38 -14.36
N MET A 179 -8.15 -0.09 -14.52
CA MET A 179 -9.12 1.00 -14.75
C MET A 179 -10.18 1.14 -13.65
N THR A 180 -9.88 0.71 -12.43
CA THR A 180 -10.84 0.69 -11.31
C THR A 180 -10.58 1.85 -10.35
N GLY A 181 -11.62 2.66 -10.09
CA GLY A 181 -11.61 3.67 -9.03
C GLY A 181 -12.20 3.12 -7.72
N VAL A 182 -11.43 3.15 -6.63
CA VAL A 182 -11.86 2.68 -5.31
C VAL A 182 -12.10 3.88 -4.39
N GLY A 183 -13.34 4.04 -3.90
CA GLY A 183 -13.72 5.15 -3.03
C GLY A 183 -14.14 4.74 -1.61
N ARG A 184 -14.00 3.46 -1.24
CA ARG A 184 -14.37 2.92 0.07
C ARG A 184 -13.39 1.84 0.50
N ASP A 185 -13.44 1.47 1.79
CA ASP A 185 -12.62 0.38 2.31
C ASP A 185 -12.99 -0.96 1.65
N VAL A 186 -11.99 -1.76 1.32
CA VAL A 186 -12.14 -3.05 0.65
C VAL A 186 -11.66 -4.17 1.56
N ILE A 187 -12.52 -5.12 1.85
CA ILE A 187 -12.23 -6.25 2.74
C ILE A 187 -11.03 -7.09 2.24
N PRO A 188 -10.33 -7.79 3.14
CA PRO A 188 -9.27 -8.72 2.77
C PRO A 188 -9.74 -9.78 1.76
N PHE A 189 -8.83 -10.19 0.88
CA PHE A 189 -9.02 -11.25 -0.12
C PHE A 189 -10.03 -10.95 -1.23
N ALA A 190 -10.46 -9.72 -1.37
CA ALA A 190 -11.49 -9.33 -2.35
C ALA A 190 -10.96 -9.21 -3.79
N ILE A 191 -11.89 -9.26 -4.73
CA ILE A 191 -11.70 -8.72 -6.10
C ILE A 191 -12.64 -7.54 -6.27
N VAL A 192 -12.10 -6.42 -6.72
CA VAL A 192 -12.85 -5.21 -7.06
C VAL A 192 -12.54 -4.83 -8.50
N THR A 193 -13.58 -4.57 -9.30
CA THR A 193 -13.44 -4.14 -10.70
C THR A 193 -14.50 -3.12 -11.09
N GLY A 194 -14.22 -2.39 -12.17
CA GLY A 194 -15.14 -1.40 -12.75
C GLY A 194 -14.75 0.03 -12.39
N ASP A 195 -15.19 0.98 -13.20
CA ASP A 195 -14.86 2.42 -13.10
C ASP A 195 -15.19 3.04 -11.72
N ARG A 196 -16.20 2.55 -11.04
CA ARG A 196 -16.60 2.89 -9.66
C ARG A 196 -16.48 1.71 -8.71
N GLY A 197 -15.38 0.98 -8.78
CA GLY A 197 -15.02 -0.12 -7.92
C GLY A 197 -16.19 -0.92 -7.32
N LYS A 198 -16.53 -2.07 -7.93
CA LYS A 198 -17.58 -2.97 -7.44
C LYS A 198 -16.96 -4.23 -6.86
N LEU A 199 -17.39 -4.60 -5.66
CA LEU A 199 -16.97 -5.85 -5.02
C LEU A 199 -17.54 -7.05 -5.80
N ARG A 200 -16.66 -7.81 -6.47
CA ARG A 200 -17.06 -8.93 -7.33
C ARG A 200 -17.04 -10.28 -6.63
N GLY A 201 -16.32 -10.38 -5.53
CA GLY A 201 -16.14 -11.63 -4.80
C GLY A 201 -14.78 -11.69 -4.15
N LEU A 202 -14.29 -12.90 -3.96
CA LEU A 202 -12.98 -13.16 -3.37
C LEU A 202 -11.93 -13.50 -4.44
N ASN A 203 -10.68 -13.13 -4.20
CA ASN A 203 -9.51 -13.43 -5.01
C ASN A 203 -9.09 -14.91 -4.87
N LEU A 204 -9.96 -15.83 -5.31
CA LEU A 204 -9.75 -17.27 -5.15
C LEU A 204 -8.45 -17.76 -5.83
N VAL A 205 -8.09 -17.14 -6.95
CA VAL A 205 -6.83 -17.47 -7.65
C VAL A 205 -5.63 -17.05 -6.82
N GLY A 206 -5.65 -15.84 -6.26
CA GLY A 206 -4.60 -15.35 -5.36
C GLY A 206 -4.47 -16.19 -4.12
N LEU A 207 -5.59 -16.62 -3.52
CA LEU A 207 -5.60 -17.49 -2.34
C LEU A 207 -4.94 -18.85 -2.63
N ARG A 208 -5.32 -19.51 -3.74
CA ARG A 208 -4.69 -20.79 -4.14
C ARG A 208 -3.20 -20.63 -4.39
N ARG A 209 -2.78 -19.59 -5.10
CA ARG A 209 -1.34 -19.30 -5.34
C ARG A 209 -0.57 -19.01 -4.04
N SER A 210 -1.25 -18.54 -3.02
CA SER A 210 -0.68 -18.30 -1.69
C SER A 210 -0.63 -19.56 -0.82
N GLY A 211 -1.06 -20.73 -1.34
CA GLY A 211 -0.96 -22.02 -0.64
C GLY A 211 -2.10 -22.31 0.33
N TYR A 212 -3.18 -21.51 0.33
CA TYR A 212 -4.35 -21.84 1.15
C TYR A 212 -5.06 -23.10 0.61
N ASP A 213 -5.44 -23.99 1.51
CA ASP A 213 -6.15 -25.23 1.17
C ASP A 213 -7.61 -24.95 0.72
N GLU A 214 -8.19 -25.87 -0.05
CA GLU A 214 -9.53 -25.73 -0.58
C GLU A 214 -10.63 -25.72 0.50
N HIS A 215 -10.40 -26.33 1.66
CA HIS A 215 -11.36 -26.31 2.76
C HIS A 215 -11.46 -24.90 3.34
N THR A 216 -10.32 -24.27 3.61
CA THR A 216 -10.21 -22.88 4.09
C THR A 216 -10.81 -21.90 3.08
N ILE A 217 -10.50 -22.07 1.78
CA ILE A 217 -11.06 -21.23 0.71
C ILE A 217 -12.59 -21.38 0.62
N LYS A 218 -13.12 -22.59 0.71
CA LYS A 218 -14.57 -22.82 0.72
C LYS A 218 -15.24 -22.20 1.93
N SER A 219 -14.62 -22.27 3.08
CA SER A 219 -15.14 -21.70 4.32
C SER A 219 -15.26 -20.17 4.26
N VAL A 220 -14.17 -19.48 3.85
CA VAL A 220 -14.19 -18.03 3.68
C VAL A 220 -15.16 -17.59 2.59
N THR A 221 -15.30 -18.38 1.52
CA THR A 221 -16.29 -18.10 0.45
C THR A 221 -17.73 -18.20 0.96
N ARG A 222 -18.04 -19.20 1.79
CA ARG A 222 -19.39 -19.33 2.39
C ARG A 222 -19.69 -18.17 3.35
N ALA A 223 -18.71 -17.76 4.16
CA ALA A 223 -18.85 -16.60 5.04
C ALA A 223 -19.09 -15.32 4.24
N TYR A 224 -18.32 -15.08 3.17
CA TYR A 224 -18.51 -13.97 2.26
C TYR A 224 -19.91 -13.95 1.65
N MET A 225 -20.38 -15.09 1.13
CA MET A 225 -21.73 -15.20 0.54
C MET A 225 -22.82 -14.90 1.58
N TYR A 226 -22.64 -15.37 2.82
CA TYR A 226 -23.58 -15.11 3.89
C TYR A 226 -23.60 -13.62 4.29
N ILE A 227 -22.43 -13.02 4.49
CA ILE A 227 -22.32 -11.60 4.93
C ILE A 227 -22.84 -10.65 3.84
N PHE A 228 -22.43 -10.85 2.58
CA PHE A 228 -22.62 -9.86 1.51
C PHE A 228 -23.79 -10.15 0.56
N LYS A 229 -24.29 -11.38 0.49
CA LYS A 229 -25.31 -11.79 -0.49
C LYS A 229 -26.58 -12.38 0.13
N SER A 230 -26.60 -12.69 1.43
CA SER A 230 -27.80 -13.17 2.12
C SER A 230 -28.76 -12.03 2.41
N ASN A 231 -30.05 -12.36 2.48
CA ASN A 231 -31.12 -11.46 2.94
C ASN A 231 -31.52 -11.73 4.41
N ASP A 232 -30.71 -12.45 5.19
CA ASP A 232 -30.98 -12.80 6.58
C ASP A 232 -30.62 -11.62 7.53
N GLY A 233 -31.58 -10.76 7.77
CA GLY A 233 -31.40 -9.61 8.67
C GLY A 233 -30.56 -8.45 8.09
N THR A 234 -30.09 -7.57 8.96
CA THR A 234 -29.21 -6.44 8.58
C THR A 234 -27.80 -6.90 8.28
N PHE A 235 -27.00 -6.02 7.69
CA PHE A 235 -25.57 -6.31 7.43
C PHE A 235 -24.82 -6.59 8.73
N GLU A 236 -25.08 -5.80 9.77
CA GLU A 236 -24.49 -5.92 11.10
C GLU A 236 -24.84 -7.25 11.75
N GLU A 237 -26.10 -7.67 11.67
CA GLU A 237 -26.57 -8.95 12.20
C GLU A 237 -25.89 -10.13 11.49
N ARG A 238 -25.71 -10.04 10.17
CA ARG A 238 -25.01 -11.08 9.40
C ARG A 238 -23.53 -11.17 9.76
N VAL A 239 -22.87 -10.02 9.98
CA VAL A 239 -21.48 -9.98 10.45
C VAL A 239 -21.37 -10.65 11.82
N ALA A 240 -22.25 -10.30 12.79
CA ALA A 240 -22.24 -10.88 14.13
C ALA A 240 -22.48 -12.41 14.10
N LYS A 241 -23.47 -12.88 13.35
CA LYS A 241 -23.76 -14.31 13.20
C LYS A 241 -22.59 -15.06 12.51
N ALA A 242 -21.94 -14.44 11.51
CA ALA A 242 -20.77 -15.02 10.86
C ALA A 242 -19.58 -15.13 11.81
N LYS A 243 -19.39 -14.15 12.69
CA LYS A 243 -18.33 -14.14 13.72
C LYS A 243 -18.41 -15.37 14.63
N GLU A 244 -19.60 -15.70 15.08
CA GLU A 244 -19.84 -16.87 15.92
C GLU A 244 -19.73 -18.16 15.14
N LYS A 245 -20.37 -18.25 13.96
CA LYS A 245 -20.44 -19.44 13.15
C LYS A 245 -19.08 -19.91 12.60
N TYR A 246 -18.18 -18.99 12.36
CA TYR A 246 -16.84 -19.26 11.78
C TYR A 246 -15.72 -18.85 12.76
N ALA A 247 -15.95 -19.01 14.06
CA ALA A 247 -15.01 -18.63 15.12
C ALA A 247 -13.62 -19.29 14.94
N ASP A 248 -13.57 -20.51 14.42
CA ASP A 248 -12.35 -21.29 14.21
C ASP A 248 -11.65 -21.00 12.87
N ASN A 249 -12.12 -20.02 12.08
CA ASN A 249 -11.53 -19.71 10.79
C ASN A 249 -10.88 -18.32 10.80
N ASP A 250 -9.55 -18.28 10.89
CA ASP A 250 -8.76 -17.04 11.00
C ASP A 250 -9.03 -16.05 9.85
N MET A 251 -9.20 -16.54 8.61
CA MET A 251 -9.46 -15.66 7.46
C MET A 251 -10.83 -15.00 7.55
N VAL A 252 -11.83 -15.71 8.05
CA VAL A 252 -13.17 -15.13 8.28
C VAL A 252 -13.10 -14.12 9.42
N GLN A 253 -12.43 -14.46 10.52
CA GLN A 253 -12.26 -13.55 11.65
C GLN A 253 -11.50 -12.27 11.24
N GLU A 254 -10.51 -12.39 10.38
CA GLU A 254 -9.81 -11.24 9.81
C GLU A 254 -10.73 -10.34 8.99
N GLN A 255 -11.57 -10.89 8.09
CA GLN A 255 -12.55 -10.10 7.35
C GLN A 255 -13.54 -9.41 8.28
N ILE A 256 -14.02 -10.12 9.32
CA ILE A 256 -14.97 -9.57 10.28
C ILE A 256 -14.32 -8.44 11.09
N LYS A 257 -13.11 -8.65 11.59
CA LYS A 257 -12.35 -7.60 12.29
C LYS A 257 -12.19 -6.36 11.44
N PHE A 258 -11.81 -6.53 10.16
CA PHE A 258 -11.70 -5.43 9.20
C PHE A 258 -13.01 -4.65 9.06
N ILE A 259 -14.14 -5.36 8.94
CA ILE A 259 -15.47 -4.76 8.81
C ILE A 259 -15.86 -4.02 10.09
N GLU A 260 -15.67 -4.64 11.27
CA GLU A 260 -15.98 -4.03 12.58
C GLU A 260 -15.16 -2.73 12.80
N GLU A 261 -13.86 -2.75 12.49
CA GLU A 261 -13.00 -1.58 12.57
C GLU A 261 -13.46 -0.44 11.65
N ALA A 262 -13.88 -0.78 10.41
CA ALA A 262 -14.43 0.21 9.48
C ALA A 262 -15.74 0.82 9.99
N MET A 263 -16.64 0.00 10.55
CA MET A 263 -17.90 0.46 11.13
C MET A 263 -17.68 1.40 12.34
N HIS A 264 -16.77 1.05 13.25
CA HIS A 264 -16.43 1.89 14.41
C HIS A 264 -15.81 3.23 13.98
N SER A 265 -15.05 3.27 12.90
CA SER A 265 -14.44 4.48 12.38
C SER A 265 -15.37 5.31 11.49
N ARG A 266 -16.66 4.96 11.39
CA ARG A 266 -17.66 5.54 10.46
C ARG A 266 -17.22 5.48 8.99
N ARG A 267 -16.33 4.56 8.65
CA ARG A 267 -15.92 4.29 7.27
C ARG A 267 -16.94 3.38 6.61
N GLN A 268 -17.08 3.52 5.32
CA GLN A 268 -17.95 2.65 4.55
C GLN A 268 -17.14 1.54 3.90
N VAL A 269 -17.47 0.31 4.20
CA VAL A 269 -16.96 -0.85 3.47
C VAL A 269 -17.66 -0.94 2.11
N LEU A 270 -16.91 -1.29 1.08
CA LEU A 270 -17.46 -1.59 -0.23
C LEU A 270 -18.30 -2.87 -0.12
N VAL A 271 -19.60 -2.74 -0.36
CA VAL A 271 -20.54 -3.87 -0.33
C VAL A 271 -20.77 -4.41 -1.74
N ALA A 272 -21.15 -5.68 -1.82
CA ALA A 272 -21.53 -6.30 -3.08
C ALA A 272 -22.94 -5.81 -3.48
N GLU A 273 -23.08 -5.37 -4.73
CA GLU A 273 -24.38 -5.10 -5.37
C GLU A 273 -25.12 -6.38 -5.73
#